data_38d33295b3bc9e8233fb758beff43459
#
_entry.id   38d33295b3bc9e8233fb758beff43459
#
_cell.length_a   1.000
_cell.length_b   1.000
_cell.length_c   1.000
_cell.angle_alpha   90.00
_cell.angle_beta   90.00
_cell.angle_gamma   90.00
#
_symmetry.space_group_name_H-M   'P 1'
#
loop_
_entity.id
_entity.type
_entity.pdbx_description
1 polymer ?
#
loop_
_entity_poly.entity_id
_entity_poly.type
_entity_poly.pdbx_seq_one_letter_code
_entity_poly.pdbx_strand_id
1 'polypeptide(L)'
;MKIVANWNDDVMWGVVPYIHKSLEIFNDDSSDEVLMNGAAWIYDHKIKQEYRHYKRRCLLALWSPCEFTSKVGYYHLDHYDFFTEVYCVCPFTCKWMNEHYGYEKFKYISYPFTNLDVTEFGNYDADCSWMGSIHGKDHIDAIETLMNFNYKFITSQRNTWMRHPHEFEKCTHVNLSNPDKLKELSRCRSSLSFNMIYMSPSSRKNNMQAFDLFDEGIMPQFKVRTHEITSSKSLMLVKKDPWNLIEDFYTPGKEFVYFEDFEELRDLI
;
A
#
# COMPACT_ATOMS: atom_id res chain seq x y z
N MET A 1 14.68 3.09 19.68
CA MET A 1 15.08 3.40 18.30
C MET A 1 14.63 4.81 17.96
N LYS A 2 15.47 5.64 17.37
CA LYS A 2 15.06 6.96 16.88
C LYS A 2 14.22 6.81 15.60
N ILE A 3 13.06 7.45 15.55
CA ILE A 3 12.17 7.43 14.39
C ILE A 3 12.33 8.74 13.61
N VAL A 4 12.69 8.64 12.35
CA VAL A 4 12.85 9.80 11.49
C VAL A 4 12.06 9.60 10.20
N ALA A 5 11.49 10.69 9.73
CA ALA A 5 10.72 10.69 8.50
C ALA A 5 11.22 11.80 7.58
N ASN A 6 11.21 11.52 6.30
CA ASN A 6 11.49 12.50 5.27
C ASN A 6 10.36 12.46 4.24
N TRP A 7 9.36 13.27 4.47
CA TRP A 7 8.31 13.55 3.49
C TRP A 7 7.97 15.04 3.53
N ASN A 8 7.61 15.58 2.40
CA ASN A 8 6.85 16.80 2.33
C ASN A 8 5.37 16.41 2.40
N ASP A 9 4.63 17.01 3.30
CA ASP A 9 3.21 16.74 3.53
C ASP A 9 2.36 16.82 2.24
N ASP A 10 2.82 17.60 1.27
CA ASP A 10 2.14 17.81 -0.01
C ASP A 10 2.40 16.73 -1.07
N VAL A 11 3.37 15.85 -0.88
CA VAL A 11 3.88 14.99 -1.96
C VAL A 11 3.66 13.51 -1.71
N MET A 12 3.60 13.09 -0.45
CA MET A 12 3.53 11.67 -0.12
C MET A 12 2.11 11.23 0.18
N TRP A 13 1.77 10.15 -0.39
CA TRP A 13 0.54 9.40 -0.27
C TRP A 13 0.01 9.45 1.15
N GLY A 14 -1.21 9.94 1.34
CA GLY A 14 -1.81 10.33 2.61
C GLY A 14 -1.81 9.33 3.76
N VAL A 15 -1.17 8.16 3.56
CA VAL A 15 -0.98 7.12 4.59
C VAL A 15 0.34 7.26 5.34
N VAL A 16 1.36 7.90 4.77
CA VAL A 16 2.70 8.00 5.38
C VAL A 16 2.68 8.73 6.72
N PRO A 17 1.95 9.83 6.90
CA PRO A 17 1.81 10.48 8.20
C PRO A 17 1.24 9.55 9.29
N TYR A 18 0.33 8.65 8.95
CA TYR A 18 -0.24 7.69 9.91
C TYR A 18 0.73 6.60 10.28
N ILE A 19 1.46 6.09 9.31
CA ILE A 19 2.51 5.13 9.56
C ILE A 19 3.55 5.74 10.48
N HIS A 20 3.94 7.00 10.24
CA HIS A 20 4.83 7.70 11.13
C HIS A 20 4.27 7.85 12.53
N LYS A 21 3.05 8.35 12.66
CA LYS A 21 2.37 8.46 13.95
C LYS A 21 2.27 7.12 14.68
N SER A 22 2.08 6.03 13.96
CA SER A 22 2.10 4.67 14.51
C SER A 22 3.45 4.28 15.07
N LEU A 23 4.52 4.79 14.49
CA LEU A 23 5.90 4.51 14.90
C LEU A 23 6.40 5.46 16.00
N GLU A 24 5.86 6.68 16.10
CA GLU A 24 6.29 7.69 17.08
C GLU A 24 6.25 7.20 18.52
N ILE A 25 5.34 6.30 18.87
CA ILE A 25 5.27 5.70 20.21
C ILE A 25 6.53 4.92 20.60
N PHE A 26 7.33 4.52 19.62
CA PHE A 26 8.59 3.81 19.79
C PHE A 26 9.81 4.74 19.70
N ASN A 27 9.59 6.06 19.52
CA ASN A 27 10.69 7.00 19.35
C ASN A 27 11.50 7.15 20.63
N ASP A 28 12.81 6.99 20.50
CA ASP A 28 13.79 7.20 21.55
C ASP A 28 15.00 7.95 20.96
N ASP A 29 15.07 9.23 21.23
CA ASP A 29 16.13 10.11 20.72
C ASP A 29 17.53 9.78 21.30
N SER A 30 17.59 9.03 22.38
CA SER A 30 18.85 8.59 23.01
C SER A 30 19.39 7.30 22.39
N SER A 31 18.64 6.65 21.53
CA SER A 31 19.00 5.37 20.92
C SER A 31 20.18 5.51 19.94
N ASP A 32 21.02 4.49 19.87
CA ASP A 32 22.05 4.32 18.85
C ASP A 32 21.54 3.58 17.59
N GLU A 33 20.23 3.40 17.50
CA GLU A 33 19.51 2.82 16.36
C GLU A 33 18.56 3.86 15.75
N VAL A 34 18.41 3.84 14.42
CA VAL A 34 17.50 4.73 13.70
C VAL A 34 16.63 3.96 12.71
N LEU A 35 15.34 4.29 12.66
CA LEU A 35 14.41 3.87 11.61
C LEU A 35 14.04 5.06 10.75
N MET A 36 14.37 4.96 9.48
CA MET A 36 14.08 5.98 8.47
C MET A 36 12.83 5.57 7.71
N ASN A 37 11.81 6.41 7.74
CA ASN A 37 10.57 6.21 7.01
C ASN A 37 10.50 7.19 5.84
N GLY A 38 10.39 6.67 4.64
CA GLY A 38 10.21 7.46 3.42
C GLY A 38 11.27 7.24 2.34
N ALA A 39 10.89 7.51 1.09
CA ALA A 39 11.71 7.23 -0.09
C ALA A 39 12.94 8.15 -0.24
N ALA A 40 12.84 9.39 0.18
CA ALA A 40 13.89 10.40 -0.06
C ALA A 40 15.24 10.06 0.59
N TRP A 41 15.23 9.26 1.65
CA TRP A 41 16.43 8.84 2.37
C TRP A 41 17.46 8.10 1.50
N ILE A 42 16.98 7.40 0.48
CA ILE A 42 17.82 6.58 -0.38
C ILE A 42 18.78 7.44 -1.20
N TYR A 43 18.35 8.66 -1.56
CA TYR A 43 19.09 9.52 -2.52
C TYR A 43 19.91 10.62 -1.89
N ASP A 44 19.59 11.01 -0.66
CA ASP A 44 20.23 12.16 -0.04
C ASP A 44 21.52 11.77 0.67
N HIS A 45 22.65 12.07 0.04
CA HIS A 45 23.97 11.84 0.62
C HIS A 45 24.22 12.62 1.91
N LYS A 46 23.61 13.81 2.08
CA LYS A 46 23.78 14.60 3.31
C LYS A 46 23.08 13.93 4.47
N ILE A 47 21.87 13.46 4.24
CA ILE A 47 21.09 12.69 5.22
C ILE A 47 21.87 11.43 5.63
N LYS A 48 22.41 10.68 4.66
CA LYS A 48 23.25 9.51 4.97
C LYS A 48 24.44 9.86 5.83
N GLN A 49 25.09 11.00 5.62
CA GLN A 49 26.20 11.46 6.45
C GLN A 49 25.75 11.77 7.88
N GLU A 50 24.61 12.44 8.03
CA GLU A 50 24.05 12.79 9.34
C GLU A 50 23.77 11.55 10.21
N TYR A 51 23.21 10.49 9.62
CA TYR A 51 22.84 9.27 10.35
C TYR A 51 23.89 8.15 10.32
N ARG A 52 25.06 8.40 9.76
CA ARG A 52 26.13 7.40 9.63
C ARG A 52 26.64 6.85 10.96
N HIS A 53 26.54 7.61 12.02
CA HIS A 53 27.03 7.26 13.36
C HIS A 53 26.14 6.24 14.09
N TYR A 54 24.89 6.06 13.64
CA TYR A 54 23.99 5.07 14.23
C TYR A 54 24.49 3.65 13.91
N LYS A 55 24.49 2.78 14.93
CA LYS A 55 24.94 1.38 14.77
C LYS A 55 23.99 0.57 13.92
N ARG A 56 22.68 0.78 14.12
CA ARG A 56 21.64 0.12 13.34
C ARG A 56 20.83 1.16 12.58
N ARG A 57 20.78 1.01 11.28
CA ARG A 57 20.13 1.93 10.36
C ARG A 57 19.10 1.16 9.57
N CYS A 58 17.85 1.32 9.95
CA CYS A 58 16.73 0.63 9.34
C CYS A 58 16.01 1.54 8.35
N LEU A 59 15.60 1.00 7.22
CA LEU A 59 14.74 1.65 6.25
C LEU A 59 13.37 0.98 6.24
N LEU A 60 12.32 1.75 6.42
CA LEU A 60 10.95 1.32 6.17
C LEU A 60 10.56 1.74 4.75
N ALA A 61 10.60 0.79 3.85
CA ALA A 61 10.34 1.00 2.44
C ALA A 61 8.93 0.53 2.08
N LEU A 62 8.03 1.49 1.85
CA LEU A 62 6.60 1.26 1.69
C LEU A 62 6.13 1.35 0.23
N TRP A 63 7.05 1.26 -0.70
CA TRP A 63 6.73 1.37 -2.12
C TRP A 63 6.65 0.03 -2.85
N SER A 64 6.29 0.11 -4.11
CA SER A 64 6.06 -1.05 -4.95
C SER A 64 7.29 -1.93 -5.09
N PRO A 65 7.13 -3.26 -5.07
CA PRO A 65 8.24 -4.19 -5.29
C PRO A 65 9.04 -3.93 -6.57
N CYS A 66 8.37 -3.51 -7.65
CA CYS A 66 9.05 -3.18 -8.91
C CYS A 66 10.01 -1.99 -8.82
N GLU A 67 9.83 -1.11 -7.85
CA GLU A 67 10.72 0.03 -7.63
C GLU A 67 12.07 -0.40 -7.06
N PHE A 68 12.11 -1.47 -6.27
CA PHE A 68 13.36 -2.02 -5.75
C PHE A 68 14.18 -2.73 -6.84
N THR A 69 13.54 -3.30 -7.81
CA THR A 69 14.14 -4.20 -8.79
C THR A 69 14.20 -3.60 -10.19
N SER A 70 13.99 -2.28 -10.31
CA SER A 70 14.04 -1.58 -11.60
C SER A 70 15.47 -1.32 -12.05
N LYS A 71 15.73 -1.56 -13.34
CA LYS A 71 17.00 -1.21 -14.01
C LYS A 71 17.14 0.29 -14.31
N VAL A 72 16.02 1.00 -14.30
CA VAL A 72 15.92 2.40 -14.69
C VAL A 72 15.30 3.18 -13.53
N GLY A 73 15.97 4.24 -13.12
CA GLY A 73 15.44 5.18 -12.16
C GLY A 73 16.19 5.21 -10.84
N TYR A 74 15.56 5.74 -9.88
CA TYR A 74 16.11 6.27 -8.65
C TYR A 74 16.59 5.21 -7.64
N TYR A 75 16.39 3.93 -7.89
CA TYR A 75 16.61 2.85 -6.92
C TYR A 75 17.88 2.06 -7.23
N HIS A 76 19.00 2.77 -7.38
CA HIS A 76 20.30 2.10 -7.48
C HIS A 76 20.57 1.30 -6.21
N LEU A 77 20.95 0.07 -6.39
CA LEU A 77 21.18 -0.92 -5.34
C LEU A 77 22.27 -0.50 -4.36
N ASP A 78 23.26 0.26 -4.81
CA ASP A 78 24.33 0.83 -3.98
C ASP A 78 23.78 1.71 -2.84
N HIS A 79 22.59 2.23 -2.96
CA HIS A 79 21.97 3.03 -1.91
C HIS A 79 21.55 2.19 -0.70
N TYR A 80 21.27 0.90 -0.89
CA TYR A 80 20.87 0.02 0.21
C TYR A 80 22.04 -0.39 1.10
N ASP A 81 23.28 -0.25 0.66
CA ASP A 81 24.47 -0.57 1.47
C ASP A 81 24.60 0.29 2.72
N PHE A 82 24.00 1.46 2.71
CA PHE A 82 23.94 2.31 3.90
C PHE A 82 23.13 1.69 5.03
N PHE A 83 22.07 0.93 4.72
CA PHE A 83 21.14 0.37 5.69
C PHE A 83 21.61 -0.99 6.19
N THR A 84 21.45 -1.22 7.49
CA THR A 84 21.65 -2.53 8.11
C THR A 84 20.45 -3.46 7.93
N GLU A 85 19.26 -2.88 7.87
CA GLU A 85 18.01 -3.59 7.63
C GLU A 85 17.09 -2.77 6.72
N VAL A 86 16.32 -3.46 5.88
CA VAL A 86 15.33 -2.86 4.99
C VAL A 86 14.02 -3.63 5.15
N TYR A 87 12.98 -2.95 5.59
CA TYR A 87 11.64 -3.51 5.72
C TYR A 87 10.81 -3.17 4.50
N CYS A 88 10.22 -4.17 3.88
CA CYS A 88 9.44 -4.04 2.66
C CYS A 88 8.14 -4.84 2.74
N VAL A 89 7.13 -4.40 2.03
CA VAL A 89 5.76 -4.95 2.07
C VAL A 89 5.51 -6.07 1.06
N CYS A 90 6.56 -6.72 0.59
CA CYS A 90 6.47 -7.86 -0.32
C CYS A 90 7.50 -8.93 0.05
N PRO A 91 7.06 -10.13 0.47
CA PRO A 91 7.97 -11.20 0.88
C PRO A 91 8.83 -11.71 -0.28
N PHE A 92 8.27 -11.74 -1.49
CA PHE A 92 8.98 -12.20 -2.69
C PHE A 92 10.11 -11.25 -3.06
N THR A 93 9.89 -9.94 -2.98
CA THR A 93 10.94 -8.94 -3.20
C THR A 93 12.03 -9.05 -2.15
N CYS A 94 11.69 -9.24 -0.88
CA CYS A 94 12.66 -9.45 0.19
C CYS A 94 13.55 -10.67 -0.11
N LYS A 95 12.94 -11.79 -0.47
CA LYS A 95 13.66 -13.02 -0.83
C LYS A 95 14.57 -12.78 -2.02
N TRP A 96 14.04 -12.22 -3.12
CA TRP A 96 14.81 -11.95 -4.33
C TRP A 96 16.01 -11.02 -4.07
N MET A 97 15.82 -9.93 -3.32
CA MET A 97 16.88 -8.99 -2.99
C MET A 97 18.00 -9.65 -2.18
N ASN A 98 17.64 -10.48 -1.21
CA ASN A 98 18.63 -11.20 -0.41
C ASN A 98 19.40 -12.23 -1.24
N GLU A 99 18.71 -13.03 -2.06
CA GLU A 99 19.36 -14.05 -2.90
C GLU A 99 20.22 -13.44 -4.01
N HIS A 100 19.71 -12.44 -4.72
CA HIS A 100 20.39 -11.87 -5.89
C HIS A 100 21.62 -11.04 -5.54
N TYR A 101 21.59 -10.33 -4.41
CA TYR A 101 22.68 -9.46 -3.97
C TYR A 101 23.50 -10.04 -2.81
N GLY A 102 23.19 -11.24 -2.36
CA GLY A 102 23.85 -11.83 -1.20
C GLY A 102 23.58 -11.07 0.10
N TYR A 103 22.42 -10.41 0.22
CA TYR A 103 22.02 -9.72 1.43
C TYR A 103 21.24 -10.65 2.36
N GLU A 104 21.22 -10.31 3.65
CA GLU A 104 20.33 -10.90 4.67
C GLU A 104 19.45 -9.82 5.33
N LYS A 105 19.48 -8.61 4.79
CA LYS A 105 18.92 -7.42 5.43
C LYS A 105 17.51 -7.05 5.01
N PHE A 106 16.98 -7.62 3.90
CA PHE A 106 15.61 -7.38 3.48
C PHE A 106 14.64 -8.27 4.27
N LYS A 107 13.68 -7.63 4.95
CA LYS A 107 12.69 -8.29 5.81
C LYS A 107 11.29 -7.88 5.40
N TYR A 108 10.41 -8.86 5.33
CA TYR A 108 9.00 -8.63 5.06
C TYR A 108 8.26 -8.15 6.31
N ILE A 109 7.48 -7.11 6.15
CA ILE A 109 6.52 -6.66 7.16
C ILE A 109 5.23 -6.17 6.48
N SER A 110 4.13 -6.15 7.23
CA SER A 110 2.95 -5.38 6.83
C SER A 110 3.21 -3.88 7.04
N TYR A 111 2.31 -3.05 6.50
CA TYR A 111 2.32 -1.63 6.87
C TYR A 111 2.09 -1.48 8.37
N PRO A 112 2.96 -0.78 9.12
CA PRO A 112 2.66 -0.37 10.47
C PRO A 112 1.49 0.61 10.43
N PHE A 113 0.40 0.23 11.08
CA PHE A 113 -0.84 0.98 11.06
C PHE A 113 -1.45 0.97 12.47
N THR A 114 -1.69 2.14 13.06
CA THR A 114 -2.44 2.21 14.31
C THR A 114 -3.92 2.12 14.02
N ASN A 115 -4.68 1.53 14.93
CA ASN A 115 -6.11 1.74 15.00
C ASN A 115 -6.35 3.26 15.09
N LEU A 116 -6.74 3.83 13.99
CA LEU A 116 -7.28 5.16 13.99
C LEU A 116 -8.66 5.02 14.63
N ASP A 117 -8.86 5.68 15.77
CA ASP A 117 -10.15 5.73 16.42
C ASP A 117 -11.15 6.36 15.45
N VAL A 118 -11.82 5.51 14.70
CA VAL A 118 -13.07 5.90 14.04
C VAL A 118 -14.08 6.00 15.16
N THR A 119 -14.17 7.17 15.76
CA THR A 119 -15.01 7.42 16.93
C THR A 119 -16.50 7.48 16.60
N GLU A 120 -16.85 7.65 15.33
CA GLU A 120 -18.21 7.72 14.86
C GLU A 120 -18.42 6.73 13.70
N PHE A 121 -18.97 5.57 14.02
CA PHE A 121 -19.53 4.70 12.99
C PHE A 121 -20.92 5.26 12.63
N GLY A 122 -21.03 5.79 11.41
CA GLY A 122 -22.32 6.25 10.89
C GLY A 122 -23.23 5.09 10.49
N ASN A 123 -24.52 5.39 10.28
CA ASN A 123 -25.40 4.47 9.58
C ASN A 123 -24.87 4.25 8.16
N TYR A 124 -25.01 3.05 7.64
CA TYR A 124 -24.66 2.75 6.26
C TYR A 124 -25.49 3.61 5.31
N ASP A 125 -24.82 4.28 4.38
CA ASP A 125 -25.43 5.08 3.31
C ASP A 125 -24.97 4.65 1.92
N ALA A 126 -24.08 3.65 1.85
CA ALA A 126 -23.67 3.00 0.62
C ALA A 126 -23.54 1.47 0.81
N ASP A 127 -23.74 0.73 -0.27
CA ASP A 127 -23.60 -0.72 -0.27
C ASP A 127 -22.13 -1.11 -0.32
N CYS A 128 -21.34 -0.39 -1.12
CA CYS A 128 -19.94 -0.72 -1.34
C CYS A 128 -19.07 0.50 -1.61
N SER A 129 -17.75 0.28 -1.55
CA SER A 129 -16.79 1.30 -1.91
C SER A 129 -15.55 0.76 -2.63
N TRP A 130 -14.99 1.61 -3.48
CA TRP A 130 -13.62 1.51 -3.98
C TRP A 130 -12.77 2.62 -3.37
N MET A 131 -11.56 2.28 -2.95
CA MET A 131 -10.60 3.26 -2.44
C MET A 131 -9.26 3.15 -3.17
N GLY A 132 -8.77 4.26 -3.68
CA GLY A 132 -7.44 4.41 -4.28
C GLY A 132 -7.43 4.57 -5.78
N SER A 133 -6.26 4.40 -6.37
CA SER A 133 -6.02 4.57 -7.81
C SER A 133 -6.51 3.37 -8.60
N ILE A 134 -6.86 3.61 -9.86
CA ILE A 134 -7.22 2.56 -10.82
C ILE A 134 -5.97 2.22 -11.63
N HIS A 135 -5.59 0.95 -11.59
CA HIS A 135 -4.48 0.41 -12.36
C HIS A 135 -4.88 -0.96 -12.94
N GLY A 136 -4.96 -1.05 -14.24
CA GLY A 136 -5.27 -2.31 -14.92
C GLY A 136 -6.77 -2.60 -15.08
N LYS A 137 -7.04 -3.64 -15.86
CA LYS A 137 -8.39 -4.02 -16.29
C LYS A 137 -9.26 -4.45 -15.12
N ASP A 138 -8.76 -5.29 -14.23
CA ASP A 138 -9.54 -5.81 -13.10
C ASP A 138 -10.06 -4.70 -12.16
N HIS A 139 -9.31 -3.59 -12.02
CA HIS A 139 -9.79 -2.44 -11.27
C HIS A 139 -10.98 -1.76 -11.96
N ILE A 140 -10.93 -1.67 -13.30
CA ILE A 140 -12.02 -1.11 -14.11
C ILE A 140 -13.25 -2.02 -13.99
N ASP A 141 -13.09 -3.31 -14.22
CA ASP A 141 -14.17 -4.30 -14.16
C ASP A 141 -14.83 -4.33 -12.77
N ALA A 142 -14.03 -4.22 -11.70
CA ALA A 142 -14.52 -4.11 -10.34
C ALA A 142 -15.39 -2.86 -10.16
N ILE A 143 -14.92 -1.70 -10.60
CA ILE A 143 -15.66 -0.44 -10.48
C ILE A 143 -16.94 -0.46 -11.32
N GLU A 144 -16.90 -0.99 -12.54
CA GLU A 144 -18.09 -1.18 -13.36
C GLU A 144 -19.12 -2.09 -12.67
N THR A 145 -18.65 -3.09 -11.92
CA THR A 145 -19.54 -3.92 -11.09
C THR A 145 -20.15 -3.10 -9.97
N LEU A 146 -19.38 -2.28 -9.24
CA LEU A 146 -19.88 -1.43 -8.16
C LEU A 146 -20.92 -0.41 -8.64
N MET A 147 -20.84 0.06 -9.88
CA MET A 147 -21.76 1.04 -10.46
C MET A 147 -23.24 0.55 -10.52
N ASN A 148 -23.48 -0.75 -10.34
CA ASN A 148 -24.84 -1.30 -10.25
C ASN A 148 -25.46 -1.15 -8.86
N PHE A 149 -24.73 -0.63 -7.89
CA PHE A 149 -25.12 -0.47 -6.48
C PHE A 149 -25.03 1.00 -6.06
N ASN A 150 -25.44 1.28 -4.85
CA ASN A 150 -25.16 2.56 -4.21
C ASN A 150 -23.72 2.53 -3.71
N TYR A 151 -22.78 3.14 -4.44
CA TYR A 151 -21.34 3.02 -4.20
C TYR A 151 -20.66 4.35 -3.91
N LYS A 152 -19.52 4.27 -3.24
CA LYS A 152 -18.58 5.38 -3.08
C LYS A 152 -17.26 5.08 -3.78
N PHE A 153 -16.73 6.09 -4.45
CA PHE A 153 -15.39 6.05 -5.01
C PHE A 153 -14.50 7.07 -4.29
N ILE A 154 -13.52 6.58 -3.54
CA ILE A 154 -12.63 7.40 -2.70
C ILE A 154 -11.25 7.43 -3.35
N THR A 155 -10.82 8.59 -3.82
CA THR A 155 -9.57 8.74 -4.58
C THR A 155 -8.84 10.04 -4.26
N SER A 156 -7.69 10.25 -4.90
CA SER A 156 -6.99 11.53 -4.89
C SER A 156 -7.09 12.22 -6.25
N GLN A 157 -7.01 13.54 -6.25
CA GLN A 157 -7.08 14.36 -7.47
C GLN A 157 -5.99 14.01 -8.52
N ARG A 158 -4.89 13.36 -8.09
CA ARG A 158 -3.83 12.90 -9.00
C ARG A 158 -4.25 11.75 -9.92
N ASN A 159 -5.39 11.14 -9.66
CA ASN A 159 -5.93 10.05 -10.49
C ASN A 159 -6.89 10.52 -11.59
N THR A 160 -6.88 11.81 -11.92
CA THR A 160 -7.75 12.43 -12.96
C THR A 160 -7.45 11.96 -14.38
N TRP A 161 -6.41 11.18 -14.61
CA TRP A 161 -6.15 10.50 -15.89
C TRP A 161 -7.03 9.27 -16.14
N MET A 162 -7.98 9.01 -15.25
CA MET A 162 -9.03 8.01 -15.46
C MET A 162 -9.89 8.40 -16.67
N ARG A 163 -10.03 7.49 -17.61
CA ARG A 163 -10.72 7.74 -18.89
C ARG A 163 -12.24 7.86 -18.79
N HIS A 164 -12.84 7.70 -17.60
CA HIS A 164 -14.28 7.77 -17.38
C HIS A 164 -14.68 8.71 -16.23
N PRO A 165 -14.25 9.98 -16.22
CA PRO A 165 -14.50 10.87 -15.10
C PRO A 165 -16.00 11.16 -14.87
N HIS A 166 -16.79 11.19 -15.94
CA HIS A 166 -18.19 11.65 -15.84
C HIS A 166 -19.13 10.66 -15.14
N GLU A 167 -18.85 9.38 -15.23
CA GLU A 167 -19.68 8.34 -14.61
C GLU A 167 -19.38 8.21 -13.10
N PHE A 168 -18.16 8.51 -12.70
CA PHE A 168 -17.71 8.43 -11.31
C PHE A 168 -17.97 9.71 -10.50
N GLU A 169 -18.23 10.85 -11.14
CA GLU A 169 -18.34 12.16 -10.49
C GLU A 169 -19.38 12.20 -9.36
N LYS A 170 -20.52 11.53 -9.53
CA LYS A 170 -21.63 11.60 -8.57
C LYS A 170 -21.34 10.93 -7.23
N CYS A 171 -20.43 9.97 -7.21
CA CYS A 171 -20.13 9.14 -6.04
C CYS A 171 -18.66 9.29 -5.61
N THR A 172 -17.94 10.25 -6.18
CA THR A 172 -16.50 10.41 -5.96
C THR A 172 -16.22 11.36 -4.80
N HIS A 173 -15.46 10.88 -3.85
CA HIS A 173 -14.88 11.64 -2.76
C HIS A 173 -13.40 11.86 -3.05
N VAL A 174 -13.01 13.11 -3.26
CA VAL A 174 -11.65 13.47 -3.69
C VAL A 174 -10.89 14.14 -2.57
N ASN A 175 -9.62 13.75 -2.37
CA ASN A 175 -8.70 14.38 -1.44
C ASN A 175 -9.20 14.46 0.00
N LEU A 176 -9.90 13.43 0.45
CA LEU A 176 -10.29 13.35 1.85
C LEU A 176 -9.07 13.29 2.76
N SER A 177 -9.17 13.95 3.91
CA SER A 177 -8.27 13.66 5.02
C SER A 177 -8.38 12.18 5.41
N ASN A 178 -7.38 11.62 6.06
CA ASN A 178 -7.49 10.22 6.42
C ASN A 178 -8.61 9.92 7.44
N PRO A 179 -8.88 10.75 8.47
CA PRO A 179 -10.05 10.57 9.31
C PRO A 179 -11.36 10.58 8.50
N ASP A 180 -11.52 11.52 7.58
CA ASP A 180 -12.71 11.60 6.74
C ASP A 180 -12.83 10.39 5.81
N LYS A 181 -11.71 9.93 5.25
CA LYS A 181 -11.66 8.72 4.44
C LYS A 181 -12.15 7.49 5.22
N LEU A 182 -11.65 7.29 6.43
CA LEU A 182 -12.07 6.18 7.29
C LEU A 182 -13.55 6.32 7.70
N LYS A 183 -14.00 7.55 7.95
CA LYS A 183 -15.42 7.83 8.21
C LYS A 183 -16.29 7.45 7.01
N GLU A 184 -15.89 7.82 5.79
CA GLU A 184 -16.62 7.45 4.59
C GLU A 184 -16.61 5.94 4.33
N LEU A 185 -15.50 5.25 4.58
CA LEU A 185 -15.42 3.80 4.53
C LEU A 185 -16.37 3.14 5.56
N SER A 186 -16.44 3.66 6.78
CA SER A 186 -17.30 3.10 7.85
C SER A 186 -18.80 3.19 7.55
N ARG A 187 -19.17 4.01 6.58
CA ARG A 187 -20.54 4.18 6.11
C ARG A 187 -20.90 3.26 4.93
N CYS A 188 -19.94 2.48 4.46
CA CYS A 188 -20.13 1.47 3.42
C CYS A 188 -20.28 0.08 4.06
N ARG A 189 -21.24 -0.71 3.58
CA ARG A 189 -21.44 -2.11 4.05
C ARG A 189 -20.22 -2.94 3.72
N SER A 190 -19.68 -2.77 2.51
CA SER A 190 -18.48 -3.47 2.03
C SER A 190 -17.48 -2.53 1.37
N SER A 191 -16.22 -2.95 1.30
CA SER A 191 -15.15 -2.21 0.64
C SER A 191 -14.16 -3.17 -0.03
N LEU A 192 -13.69 -2.81 -1.23
CA LEU A 192 -12.83 -3.67 -2.03
C LEU A 192 -11.35 -3.52 -1.70
N SER A 193 -10.64 -4.64 -1.66
CA SER A 193 -9.19 -4.69 -1.54
C SER A 193 -8.56 -5.60 -2.60
N PHE A 194 -7.45 -5.13 -3.16
CA PHE A 194 -6.60 -5.87 -4.10
C PHE A 194 -5.17 -5.82 -3.57
N ASN A 195 -4.58 -6.97 -3.24
CA ASN A 195 -3.21 -7.06 -2.71
C ASN A 195 -2.19 -7.37 -3.81
N MET A 196 -2.37 -6.74 -4.94
CA MET A 196 -1.48 -6.82 -6.09
C MET A 196 -1.30 -5.43 -6.73
N ILE A 197 -0.24 -5.28 -7.50
CA ILE A 197 -0.01 -4.12 -8.36
C ILE A 197 0.01 -4.55 -9.83
N TYR A 198 -0.43 -3.63 -10.69
CA TYR A 198 -0.39 -3.81 -12.13
C TYR A 198 0.79 -3.05 -12.70
N MET A 199 1.63 -3.76 -13.44
CA MET A 199 2.80 -3.17 -14.08
C MET A 199 2.53 -2.79 -15.52
N SER A 200 2.94 -1.58 -15.89
CA SER A 200 2.99 -1.21 -17.29
C SER A 200 4.00 -2.06 -18.07
N PRO A 201 3.86 -2.20 -19.40
CA PRO A 201 4.84 -2.90 -20.22
C PRO A 201 6.27 -2.35 -20.06
N SER A 202 6.41 -1.04 -19.88
CA SER A 202 7.70 -0.39 -19.64
C SER A 202 8.28 -0.77 -18.26
N SER A 203 7.45 -0.81 -17.23
CA SER A 203 7.86 -1.24 -15.90
C SER A 203 8.30 -2.69 -15.89
N ARG A 204 7.57 -3.58 -16.58
CA ARG A 204 7.96 -4.99 -16.74
C ARG A 204 9.32 -5.14 -17.42
N LYS A 205 9.53 -4.44 -18.53
CA LYS A 205 10.80 -4.49 -19.28
C LYS A 205 12.00 -4.05 -18.44
N ASN A 206 11.80 -3.12 -17.52
CA ASN A 206 12.84 -2.55 -16.68
C ASN A 206 13.01 -3.28 -15.35
N ASN A 207 12.12 -4.20 -15.01
CA ASN A 207 12.23 -4.96 -13.78
C ASN A 207 13.26 -6.09 -13.94
N MET A 208 14.12 -6.24 -12.94
CA MET A 208 15.14 -7.31 -12.92
C MET A 208 14.61 -8.61 -12.30
N GLN A 209 13.56 -8.49 -11.48
CA GLN A 209 12.92 -9.62 -10.85
C GLN A 209 11.99 -10.28 -11.87
N ALA A 210 12.31 -11.49 -12.29
CA ALA A 210 11.43 -12.31 -13.09
C ALA A 210 10.52 -13.12 -12.15
N PHE A 211 9.23 -12.86 -12.20
CA PHE A 211 8.22 -13.73 -11.60
C PHE A 211 7.50 -14.48 -12.71
N ASP A 212 7.18 -15.74 -12.48
CA ASP A 212 6.49 -16.59 -13.47
C ASP A 212 5.12 -16.02 -13.88
N LEU A 213 4.52 -15.17 -13.03
CA LEU A 213 3.25 -14.51 -13.27
C LEU A 213 3.35 -13.09 -13.83
N PHE A 214 4.55 -12.61 -14.17
CA PHE A 214 4.73 -11.30 -14.80
C PHE A 214 4.18 -11.19 -16.23
N ASP A 215 3.93 -12.28 -16.87
CA ASP A 215 3.33 -12.27 -18.22
C ASP A 215 1.97 -11.58 -18.20
N GLU A 216 1.23 -11.69 -17.10
CA GLU A 216 -0.03 -10.97 -16.87
C GLU A 216 0.17 -9.53 -16.39
N GLY A 217 1.39 -9.14 -16.04
CA GLY A 217 1.71 -7.81 -15.59
C GLY A 217 1.28 -7.49 -14.15
N ILE A 218 1.13 -8.49 -13.31
CA ILE A 218 0.78 -8.34 -11.90
C ILE A 218 1.92 -8.76 -10.97
N MET A 219 2.00 -8.12 -9.81
CA MET A 219 2.96 -8.43 -8.75
C MET A 219 2.29 -8.44 -7.39
N PRO A 220 2.77 -9.29 -6.46
CA PRO A 220 2.26 -9.28 -5.10
C PRO A 220 2.64 -7.98 -4.38
N GLN A 221 1.69 -7.39 -3.69
CA GLN A 221 1.93 -6.30 -2.76
C GLN A 221 0.81 -6.21 -1.74
N PHE A 222 1.13 -6.39 -0.46
CA PHE A 222 0.18 -6.07 0.60
C PHE A 222 -0.14 -4.58 0.58
N LYS A 223 -1.42 -4.22 0.65
CA LYS A 223 -1.88 -2.82 0.54
C LYS A 223 -2.29 -2.25 1.88
N VAL A 224 -1.91 -1.01 2.15
CA VAL A 224 -2.33 -0.29 3.35
C VAL A 224 -3.85 -0.18 3.47
N ARG A 225 -4.58 -0.12 2.36
CA ARG A 225 -6.05 -0.07 2.34
C ARG A 225 -6.69 -1.26 3.05
N THR A 226 -6.03 -2.41 3.10
CA THR A 226 -6.49 -3.58 3.84
C THR A 226 -6.68 -3.23 5.32
N HIS A 227 -5.72 -2.55 5.93
CA HIS A 227 -5.83 -2.06 7.31
C HIS A 227 -6.85 -0.93 7.46
N GLU A 228 -6.96 -0.06 6.46
CA GLU A 228 -7.94 1.04 6.49
C GLU A 228 -9.37 0.51 6.46
N ILE A 229 -9.65 -0.49 5.64
CA ILE A 229 -10.97 -1.13 5.56
C ILE A 229 -11.30 -1.83 6.88
N THR A 230 -10.40 -2.64 7.41
CA THR A 230 -10.63 -3.33 8.70
C THR A 230 -10.82 -2.36 9.86
N SER A 231 -10.06 -1.26 9.90
CA SER A 231 -10.21 -0.21 10.91
C SER A 231 -11.55 0.52 10.81
N SER A 232 -12.12 0.63 9.62
CA SER A 232 -13.43 1.26 9.38
C SER A 232 -14.63 0.35 9.71
N LYS A 233 -14.40 -0.95 9.96
CA LYS A 233 -15.43 -1.99 10.17
C LYS A 233 -16.36 -2.23 8.96
N SER A 234 -15.99 -1.79 7.78
CA SER A 234 -16.62 -2.20 6.54
C SER A 234 -16.24 -3.66 6.24
N LEU A 235 -17.16 -4.46 5.71
CA LEU A 235 -16.84 -5.82 5.26
C LEU A 235 -15.80 -5.74 4.14
N MET A 236 -14.67 -6.38 4.35
CA MET A 236 -13.62 -6.39 3.34
C MET A 236 -13.84 -7.50 2.31
N LEU A 237 -14.07 -7.11 1.05
CA LEU A 237 -14.13 -8.00 -0.09
C LEU A 237 -12.79 -7.95 -0.83
N VAL A 238 -12.12 -9.10 -0.92
CA VAL A 238 -10.75 -9.18 -1.43
C VAL A 238 -10.73 -9.95 -2.75
N LYS A 239 -10.20 -9.31 -3.80
CA LYS A 239 -9.91 -10.04 -5.04
C LYS A 239 -8.92 -11.16 -4.75
N LYS A 240 -9.28 -12.39 -5.05
CA LYS A 240 -8.36 -13.54 -4.91
C LYS A 240 -7.14 -13.31 -5.78
N ASP A 241 -5.98 -13.43 -5.19
CA ASP A 241 -4.69 -13.35 -5.86
C ASP A 241 -3.89 -14.65 -5.68
N PRO A 242 -2.93 -14.94 -6.56
CA PRO A 242 -2.20 -16.22 -6.53
C PRO A 242 -1.32 -16.39 -5.28
N TRP A 243 -1.01 -15.33 -4.56
CA TRP A 243 -0.06 -15.34 -3.45
C TRP A 243 -0.72 -15.34 -2.08
N ASN A 244 -2.03 -14.96 -2.01
CA ASN A 244 -2.80 -14.89 -0.77
C ASN A 244 -2.13 -14.08 0.36
N LEU A 245 -1.44 -13.00 0.02
CA LEU A 245 -0.66 -12.20 0.99
C LEU A 245 -1.47 -11.72 2.19
N ILE A 246 -2.77 -11.53 2.02
CA ILE A 246 -3.64 -11.09 3.09
C ILE A 246 -3.74 -12.14 4.21
N GLU A 247 -3.59 -13.42 3.90
CA GLU A 247 -3.72 -14.52 4.87
C GLU A 247 -2.57 -14.53 5.89
N ASP A 248 -1.47 -13.81 5.64
CA ASP A 248 -0.41 -13.61 6.64
C ASP A 248 -0.90 -12.78 7.85
N PHE A 249 -2.01 -12.02 7.70
CA PHE A 249 -2.49 -11.06 8.71
C PHE A 249 -3.96 -11.20 9.05
N TYR A 250 -4.77 -11.79 8.18
CA TYR A 250 -6.23 -11.88 8.32
C TYR A 250 -6.73 -13.27 7.93
N THR A 251 -7.81 -13.72 8.56
CA THR A 251 -8.41 -15.04 8.36
C THR A 251 -9.57 -14.96 7.38
N PRO A 252 -9.51 -15.71 6.24
CA PRO A 252 -10.61 -15.74 5.28
C PRO A 252 -11.89 -16.32 5.90
N GLY A 253 -13.03 -15.78 5.50
CA GLY A 253 -14.35 -16.16 6.02
C GLY A 253 -14.66 -15.66 7.42
N LYS A 254 -13.71 -15.01 8.09
CA LYS A 254 -13.87 -14.43 9.43
C LYS A 254 -13.65 -12.92 9.45
N GLU A 255 -12.56 -12.47 8.83
CA GLU A 255 -12.15 -11.06 8.84
C GLU A 255 -12.28 -10.42 7.46
N PHE A 256 -12.38 -11.23 6.42
CA PHE A 256 -12.64 -10.81 5.05
C PHE A 256 -13.27 -11.95 4.24
N VAL A 257 -13.80 -11.62 3.06
CA VAL A 257 -14.32 -12.57 2.08
C VAL A 257 -13.58 -12.42 0.76
N TYR A 258 -13.15 -13.53 0.18
CA TYR A 258 -12.62 -13.53 -1.19
C TYR A 258 -13.73 -13.46 -2.23
N PHE A 259 -13.41 -12.90 -3.37
CA PHE A 259 -14.13 -13.11 -4.62
C PHE A 259 -13.13 -13.47 -5.75
N GLU A 260 -13.51 -14.41 -6.59
CA GLU A 260 -12.66 -14.89 -7.69
C GLU A 260 -12.96 -14.14 -8.99
N ASP A 261 -14.22 -13.80 -9.23
CA ASP A 261 -14.65 -13.06 -10.40
C ASP A 261 -15.68 -11.96 -10.05
N PHE A 262 -16.12 -11.22 -11.04
CA PHE A 262 -17.01 -10.08 -10.83
C PHE A 262 -18.49 -10.46 -10.78
N GLU A 263 -18.86 -11.69 -11.13
CA GLU A 263 -20.21 -12.25 -10.88
C GLU A 263 -20.32 -12.57 -9.39
N GLU A 264 -19.34 -13.26 -8.83
CA GLU A 264 -19.27 -13.51 -7.39
C GLU A 264 -19.22 -12.21 -6.58
N LEU A 265 -18.42 -11.21 -7.03
CA LEU A 265 -18.42 -9.90 -6.38
C LEU A 265 -19.80 -9.28 -6.33
N ARG A 266 -20.59 -9.38 -7.40
CA ARG A 266 -21.95 -8.84 -7.46
C ARG A 266 -22.88 -9.52 -6.45
N ASP A 267 -22.72 -10.82 -6.25
CA ASP A 267 -23.55 -11.60 -5.33
C ASP A 267 -23.19 -11.34 -3.86
N LEU A 268 -21.96 -10.90 -3.59
CA LEU A 268 -21.45 -10.59 -2.24
C LEU A 268 -21.81 -9.17 -1.77
N ILE A 269 -22.12 -8.24 -2.68
CA ILE A 269 -22.53 -6.87 -2.36
C ILE A 269 -24.02 -6.81 -2.04
#